data_1fdcae79c7f8fc0cc4a48eace25ba45e
#
_entry.id   1fdcae79c7f8fc0cc4a48eace25ba45e
#
_cell.length_a   1.000
_cell.length_b   1.000
_cell.length_c   1.000
_cell.angle_alpha   90.00
_cell.angle_beta   90.00
_cell.angle_gamma   90.00
#
_symmetry.space_group_name_H-M   'P 1'
#
loop_
_entity.id
_entity.type
_entity.pdbx_description
1 polymer ?
#
loop_
_entity_poly.entity_id
_entity_poly.type
_entity_poly.pdbx_seq_one_letter_code
_entity_poly.pdbx_strand_id
1 'polypeptide(L)'
;MKNIFTFLLLVFIGGQFLWGQPANLVWNTQSRNASESMPCGGGDIGMNVWVENDDVLFYLSRSGSFDENNCLLKQGRFRVRLTPNPFAGTASFRQTLHLNDGYVSVSSDNATLIIWVDVFHPVVHVEVKTKELTSMRVNFESWRYEDRPVRKGEGQQCSYKWAIPDGLMTRRDSVCVEEDNFTFFHRNPERTIFDVVVDQQGMNEVKEQLYNPLKNLIFGGRLSGDNLVYNGTRRGHYAGTEYLAWMYKSKKPTYKQSARIVLNTEQSTVPAWEASLARTEKEINVSKDKQATRRWWNDFWKRSFIEGEGEAGDAIRNYTLFRYMLGCNAYSQWPTKFNGGLFTFDPMYVDQKMEFTPDFRKWGGGTMTAQNQRLVYWPMLKSGDFDLMKSQFDFYLRLLPTAEARTRAYWGHAGACFTEQMENFGLPNPAEYGFKRPASFDKGLEYNAWLEYEWDTVLEFCQMILETARYDSLDISCYTPLIESSLSFFDEHYRQLALQRGRKDLDGSGKLVIYPGSACETYKMAYNPS
;
A
#
# COMPACT_ATOMS: atom_id res chain seq x y z
N MET A 1 -64.35 -16.62 -48.29
CA MET A 1 -63.72 -16.49 -46.99
C MET A 1 -62.20 -16.69 -47.16
N LYS A 2 -61.44 -15.61 -47.19
CA LYS A 2 -59.96 -15.63 -47.36
C LYS A 2 -59.33 -15.37 -46.01
N ASN A 3 -58.59 -16.36 -45.49
CA ASN A 3 -57.79 -16.22 -44.27
C ASN A 3 -56.51 -15.50 -44.62
N ILE A 4 -56.34 -14.32 -44.02
CA ILE A 4 -55.06 -13.56 -44.03
C ILE A 4 -54.29 -13.99 -42.81
N PHE A 5 -53.16 -14.69 -43.00
CA PHE A 5 -52.20 -14.97 -42.00
C PHE A 5 -51.22 -13.77 -41.92
N THR A 6 -51.29 -13.00 -40.83
CA THR A 6 -50.37 -11.92 -40.58
C THR A 6 -49.15 -12.51 -39.83
N PHE A 7 -48.00 -12.54 -40.51
CA PHE A 7 -46.71 -12.90 -39.89
C PHE A 7 -46.19 -11.69 -39.11
N LEU A 8 -46.18 -11.77 -37.79
CA LEU A 8 -45.46 -10.79 -36.93
C LEU A 8 -43.98 -11.14 -36.97
N LEU A 9 -43.17 -10.31 -37.64
CA LEU A 9 -41.73 -10.37 -37.63
C LEU A 9 -41.23 -9.70 -36.31
N LEU A 10 -40.89 -10.49 -35.29
CA LEU A 10 -40.19 -10.01 -34.10
C LEU A 10 -38.76 -9.71 -34.48
N VAL A 11 -38.47 -8.44 -34.73
CA VAL A 11 -37.10 -7.95 -34.85
C VAL A 11 -36.51 -7.94 -33.44
N PHE A 12 -35.71 -8.92 -33.12
CA PHE A 12 -34.78 -8.85 -31.95
C PHE A 12 -33.72 -7.79 -32.26
N ILE A 13 -33.96 -6.56 -31.83
CA ILE A 13 -32.90 -5.57 -31.70
C ILE A 13 -32.04 -6.07 -30.52
N GLY A 14 -30.96 -6.74 -30.86
CA GLY A 14 -29.89 -7.05 -29.89
C GLY A 14 -29.35 -5.74 -29.34
N GLY A 15 -29.94 -5.24 -28.27
CA GLY A 15 -29.35 -4.19 -27.48
C GLY A 15 -28.00 -4.69 -27.00
N GLN A 16 -26.91 -4.21 -27.59
CA GLN A 16 -25.62 -4.26 -26.90
C GLN A 16 -25.86 -3.50 -25.62
N PHE A 17 -25.90 -4.21 -24.48
CA PHE A 17 -25.75 -3.60 -23.20
C PHE A 17 -24.35 -2.94 -23.20
N LEU A 18 -24.30 -1.66 -23.49
CA LEU A 18 -23.16 -0.84 -23.19
C LEU A 18 -23.03 -0.87 -21.66
N TRP A 19 -22.18 -1.74 -21.17
CA TRP A 19 -21.80 -1.70 -19.77
C TRP A 19 -21.22 -0.32 -19.53
N GLY A 20 -21.79 0.43 -18.59
CA GLY A 20 -21.27 1.70 -18.17
C GLY A 20 -19.80 1.54 -17.77
N GLN A 21 -19.02 2.59 -17.92
CA GLN A 21 -17.62 2.63 -17.58
C GLN A 21 -17.37 3.85 -16.69
N PRO A 22 -16.45 3.78 -15.71
CA PRO A 22 -16.15 4.94 -14.90
C PRO A 22 -15.62 6.08 -15.77
N ALA A 23 -16.10 7.29 -15.52
CA ALA A 23 -15.66 8.47 -16.23
C ALA A 23 -14.19 8.76 -15.91
N ASN A 24 -13.38 9.04 -16.95
CA ASN A 24 -11.99 9.42 -16.78
C ASN A 24 -11.88 10.72 -15.99
N LEU A 25 -10.83 10.80 -15.16
CA LEU A 25 -10.47 12.05 -14.51
C LEU A 25 -9.60 12.89 -15.46
N VAL A 26 -10.01 14.12 -15.74
CA VAL A 26 -9.33 14.98 -16.72
C VAL A 26 -9.01 16.34 -16.10
N TRP A 27 -7.74 16.76 -16.21
CA TRP A 27 -7.29 18.10 -15.86
C TRP A 27 -6.76 18.81 -17.10
N ASN A 28 -7.21 20.04 -17.32
CA ASN A 28 -6.84 20.88 -18.45
C ASN A 28 -5.77 21.92 -18.08
N THR A 29 -5.33 21.92 -16.82
CA THR A 29 -4.27 22.77 -16.30
C THR A 29 -3.23 21.93 -15.59
N GLN A 30 -1.99 22.39 -15.56
CA GLN A 30 -0.95 21.79 -14.76
C GLN A 30 -1.28 21.93 -13.26
N SER A 31 -0.77 21.02 -12.46
CA SER A 31 -0.89 21.01 -11.02
C SER A 31 -0.04 22.12 -10.38
N ARG A 32 -0.48 22.63 -9.25
CA ARG A 32 0.31 23.59 -8.45
C ARG A 32 1.42 22.88 -7.65
N ASN A 33 1.18 21.64 -7.25
CA ASN A 33 2.11 20.81 -6.48
C ASN A 33 1.61 19.34 -6.40
N ALA A 34 2.32 18.50 -5.64
CA ALA A 34 2.03 17.07 -5.50
C ALA A 34 0.64 16.75 -4.89
N SER A 35 0.00 17.69 -4.16
CA SER A 35 -1.35 17.45 -3.59
C SER A 35 -2.44 17.35 -4.66
N GLU A 36 -2.17 17.84 -5.88
CA GLU A 36 -3.06 17.75 -7.04
C GLU A 36 -2.69 16.58 -7.97
N SER A 37 -1.90 15.61 -7.46
CA SER A 37 -1.49 14.44 -8.24
C SER A 37 -2.65 13.50 -8.55
N MET A 38 -2.61 12.86 -9.72
CA MET A 38 -3.48 11.74 -10.08
C MET A 38 -2.90 10.43 -9.57
N PRO A 39 -3.69 9.52 -8.98
CA PRO A 39 -3.23 8.17 -8.69
C PRO A 39 -3.00 7.41 -10.01
N CYS A 40 -1.96 6.58 -10.05
CA CYS A 40 -1.71 5.62 -11.11
C CYS A 40 -1.04 4.39 -10.50
N GLY A 41 -1.42 3.19 -10.91
CA GLY A 41 -0.80 2.00 -10.33
C GLY A 41 -1.32 0.70 -10.88
N GLY A 42 -0.92 -0.40 -10.24
CA GLY A 42 -1.31 -1.77 -10.57
C GLY A 42 -0.44 -2.80 -9.83
N GLY A 43 -0.96 -4.01 -9.66
CA GLY A 43 -0.26 -5.09 -8.97
C GLY A 43 -0.03 -4.81 -7.49
N ASP A 44 1.09 -4.23 -7.13
CA ASP A 44 1.47 -3.81 -5.78
C ASP A 44 2.19 -2.45 -5.78
N ILE A 45 2.05 -1.69 -6.88
CA ILE A 45 2.71 -0.40 -7.12
C ILE A 45 1.67 0.71 -7.20
N GLY A 46 1.96 1.83 -6.54
CA GLY A 46 1.18 3.05 -6.62
C GLY A 46 2.06 4.28 -6.88
N MET A 47 1.54 5.20 -7.66
CA MET A 47 2.20 6.45 -8.03
C MET A 47 1.25 7.63 -7.86
N ASN A 48 1.81 8.74 -7.40
CA ASN A 48 1.19 10.06 -7.50
C ASN A 48 1.79 10.75 -8.73
N VAL A 49 1.00 10.98 -9.78
CA VAL A 49 1.47 11.57 -11.04
C VAL A 49 0.92 12.98 -11.19
N TRP A 50 1.79 13.97 -11.44
CA TRP A 50 1.39 15.37 -11.67
C TRP A 50 2.30 16.05 -12.66
N VAL A 51 1.84 17.17 -13.22
CA VAL A 51 2.63 18.05 -14.07
C VAL A 51 2.76 19.40 -13.40
N GLU A 52 3.98 19.84 -13.15
CA GLU A 52 4.31 21.09 -12.48
C GLU A 52 5.51 21.75 -13.16
N ASN A 53 5.39 23.03 -13.49
CA ASN A 53 6.43 23.78 -14.20
C ASN A 53 6.93 23.05 -15.47
N ASP A 54 5.99 22.51 -16.24
CA ASP A 54 6.21 21.80 -17.49
C ASP A 54 6.93 20.45 -17.37
N ASP A 55 7.26 20.01 -16.15
CA ASP A 55 7.82 18.69 -15.88
C ASP A 55 6.71 17.70 -15.50
N VAL A 56 6.81 16.48 -15.99
CA VAL A 56 5.99 15.37 -15.51
C VAL A 56 6.71 14.71 -14.34
N LEU A 57 6.07 14.73 -13.18
CA LEU A 57 6.62 14.17 -11.95
C LEU A 57 5.76 13.01 -11.45
N PHE A 58 6.42 12.06 -10.80
CA PHE A 58 5.67 11.08 -10.03
C PHE A 58 6.46 10.58 -8.81
N TYR A 59 5.76 10.44 -7.68
CA TYR A 59 6.21 9.63 -6.57
C TYR A 59 5.94 8.18 -6.91
N LEU A 60 6.88 7.31 -6.56
CA LEU A 60 6.78 5.87 -6.78
C LEU A 60 6.76 5.16 -5.42
N SER A 61 5.77 4.33 -5.19
CA SER A 61 5.61 3.50 -3.99
C SER A 61 5.40 2.05 -4.38
N ARG A 62 5.91 1.13 -3.59
CA ARG A 62 5.63 -0.30 -3.70
C ARG A 62 5.27 -0.87 -2.33
N SER A 63 4.28 -1.73 -2.29
CA SER A 63 3.87 -2.41 -1.07
C SER A 63 5.02 -3.27 -0.52
N GLY A 64 5.16 -3.31 0.81
CA GLY A 64 6.21 -4.10 1.44
C GLY A 64 7.59 -3.41 1.57
N SER A 65 7.73 -2.16 1.13
CA SER A 65 9.00 -1.40 1.23
C SER A 65 9.21 -0.83 2.64
N PHE A 66 9.40 -1.71 3.62
CA PHE A 66 9.57 -1.35 5.03
C PHE A 66 11.05 -1.21 5.41
N ASP A 67 11.45 -0.04 5.93
CA ASP A 67 12.80 0.16 6.43
C ASP A 67 13.04 -0.50 7.80
N GLU A 68 14.25 -0.35 8.34
CA GLU A 68 14.68 -0.88 9.63
C GLU A 68 13.87 -0.36 10.82
N ASN A 69 13.22 0.79 10.68
CA ASN A 69 12.34 1.42 11.67
C ASN A 69 10.86 1.12 11.42
N ASN A 70 10.59 0.27 10.41
CA ASN A 70 9.26 -0.11 9.95
C ASN A 70 8.45 1.05 9.36
N CYS A 71 9.11 2.01 8.70
CA CYS A 71 8.45 2.99 7.84
C CYS A 71 8.12 2.34 6.51
N LEU A 72 6.96 2.62 5.93
CA LEU A 72 6.65 2.28 4.54
C LEU A 72 7.19 3.38 3.62
N LEU A 73 8.37 3.14 3.05
CA LEU A 73 9.09 4.13 2.26
C LEU A 73 8.64 4.16 0.79
N LYS A 74 8.69 5.34 0.20
CA LYS A 74 8.62 5.48 -1.27
C LYS A 74 9.92 5.01 -1.90
N GLN A 75 9.82 4.58 -3.16
CA GLN A 75 10.98 4.23 -3.97
C GLN A 75 11.78 5.47 -4.42
N GLY A 76 11.19 6.66 -4.33
CA GLY A 76 11.73 7.95 -4.73
C GLY A 76 10.74 8.76 -5.56
N ARG A 77 11.22 9.89 -6.10
CA ARG A 77 10.49 10.71 -7.08
C ARG A 77 11.19 10.67 -8.41
N PHE A 78 10.42 10.52 -9.47
CA PHE A 78 10.90 10.61 -10.84
C PHE A 78 10.40 11.90 -11.48
N ARG A 79 11.26 12.52 -12.30
CA ARG A 79 10.95 13.73 -13.05
C ARG A 79 11.32 13.53 -14.51
N VAL A 80 10.36 13.71 -15.40
CA VAL A 80 10.56 13.62 -16.85
C VAL A 80 10.40 15.00 -17.45
N ARG A 81 11.45 15.49 -18.13
CA ARG A 81 11.45 16.74 -18.87
C ARG A 81 11.75 16.49 -20.35
N LEU A 82 10.99 17.11 -21.22
CA LEU A 82 11.19 17.08 -22.66
C LEU A 82 11.83 18.39 -23.14
N THR A 83 12.67 18.34 -24.18
CA THR A 83 13.31 19.52 -24.77
C THR A 83 13.37 19.39 -26.30
N PRO A 84 12.71 20.29 -27.09
CA PRO A 84 11.82 21.36 -26.61
C PRO A 84 10.65 20.80 -25.79
N ASN A 85 10.08 21.62 -24.86
CA ASN A 85 9.01 21.17 -23.99
C ASN A 85 7.64 21.39 -24.64
N PRO A 86 6.90 20.31 -24.99
CA PRO A 86 5.63 20.43 -25.69
C PRO A 86 4.45 20.77 -24.76
N PHE A 87 4.67 20.80 -23.45
CA PHE A 87 3.64 21.09 -22.43
C PHE A 87 3.71 22.54 -21.94
N ALA A 88 4.77 23.28 -22.31
CA ALA A 88 5.00 24.63 -21.87
C ALA A 88 4.02 25.61 -22.53
N GLY A 89 3.25 26.34 -21.71
CA GLY A 89 2.40 27.46 -22.16
C GLY A 89 1.34 27.09 -23.20
N THR A 90 0.99 25.81 -23.34
CA THR A 90 0.02 25.37 -24.35
C THR A 90 -1.41 25.34 -23.81
N ALA A 91 -2.36 25.90 -24.58
CA ALA A 91 -3.79 25.84 -24.28
C ALA A 91 -4.39 24.41 -24.48
N SER A 92 -3.69 23.55 -25.21
CA SER A 92 -4.11 22.16 -25.48
C SER A 92 -3.60 21.16 -24.43
N PHE A 93 -3.03 21.65 -23.30
CA PHE A 93 -2.58 20.78 -22.22
C PHE A 93 -3.74 19.95 -21.65
N ARG A 94 -3.47 18.67 -21.48
CA ARG A 94 -4.41 17.76 -20.83
C ARG A 94 -3.66 16.65 -20.09
N GLN A 95 -4.01 16.43 -18.84
CA GLN A 95 -3.65 15.24 -18.06
C GLN A 95 -4.91 14.41 -17.83
N THR A 96 -4.85 13.10 -18.11
CA THR A 96 -6.01 12.21 -18.02
C THR A 96 -5.63 10.91 -17.31
N LEU A 97 -6.39 10.56 -16.27
CA LEU A 97 -6.40 9.20 -15.72
C LEU A 97 -7.45 8.39 -16.48
N HIS A 98 -6.99 7.42 -17.25
CA HIS A 98 -7.82 6.48 -17.99
C HIS A 98 -8.17 5.30 -17.10
N LEU A 99 -9.23 5.46 -16.30
CA LEU A 99 -9.62 4.50 -15.26
C LEU A 99 -9.84 3.09 -15.81
N ASN A 100 -10.54 3.00 -16.93
CA ASN A 100 -10.88 1.72 -17.55
C ASN A 100 -9.67 0.96 -18.11
N ASP A 101 -8.58 1.66 -18.40
CA ASP A 101 -7.35 1.10 -18.98
C ASP A 101 -6.16 1.13 -18.00
N GLY A 102 -6.30 1.79 -16.85
CA GLY A 102 -5.31 1.83 -15.78
C GLY A 102 -4.03 2.61 -16.07
N TYR A 103 -4.09 3.72 -16.83
CA TYR A 103 -2.90 4.53 -17.12
C TYR A 103 -3.18 6.05 -17.05
N VAL A 104 -2.13 6.82 -16.89
CA VAL A 104 -2.16 8.29 -16.99
C VAL A 104 -1.55 8.73 -18.32
N SER A 105 -2.20 9.64 -19.03
CA SER A 105 -1.62 10.35 -20.17
C SER A 105 -1.45 11.84 -19.87
N VAL A 106 -0.34 12.43 -20.33
CA VAL A 106 -0.11 13.87 -20.43
C VAL A 106 0.01 14.21 -21.89
N SER A 107 -0.80 15.11 -22.40
CA SER A 107 -0.88 15.41 -23.84
C SER A 107 -0.96 16.89 -24.14
N SER A 108 -0.51 17.25 -25.32
CA SER A 108 -0.72 18.53 -26.02
C SER A 108 -0.90 18.25 -27.50
N ASP A 109 -1.09 19.28 -28.32
CA ASP A 109 -1.13 19.14 -29.78
C ASP A 109 0.12 18.47 -30.36
N ASN A 110 1.26 18.61 -29.69
CA ASN A 110 2.58 18.21 -30.20
C ASN A 110 3.16 16.95 -29.55
N ALA A 111 2.59 16.47 -28.45
CA ALA A 111 3.15 15.33 -27.73
C ALA A 111 2.10 14.55 -26.94
N THR A 112 2.42 13.29 -26.71
CA THR A 112 1.72 12.43 -25.73
C THR A 112 2.78 11.69 -24.93
N LEU A 113 2.68 11.77 -23.59
CA LEU A 113 3.43 10.97 -22.64
C LEU A 113 2.44 10.08 -21.91
N ILE A 114 2.72 8.78 -21.83
CA ILE A 114 1.90 7.78 -21.15
C ILE A 114 2.71 7.16 -20.03
N ILE A 115 2.10 7.05 -18.84
CA ILE A 115 2.67 6.32 -17.70
C ILE A 115 1.67 5.22 -17.32
N TRP A 116 2.15 3.98 -17.22
CA TRP A 116 1.36 2.84 -16.80
C TRP A 116 2.19 1.85 -15.99
N VAL A 117 1.51 1.08 -15.15
CA VAL A 117 2.10 0.01 -14.34
C VAL A 117 1.60 -1.32 -14.87
N ASP A 118 2.51 -2.26 -15.07
CA ASP A 118 2.14 -3.65 -15.36
C ASP A 118 1.52 -4.27 -14.10
N VAL A 119 0.29 -4.76 -14.22
CA VAL A 119 -0.45 -5.37 -13.10
C VAL A 119 0.18 -6.70 -12.67
N PHE A 120 0.85 -7.41 -13.57
CA PHE A 120 1.39 -8.76 -13.35
C PHE A 120 2.90 -8.80 -13.10
N HIS A 121 3.62 -7.75 -13.49
CA HIS A 121 5.04 -7.59 -13.24
C HIS A 121 5.30 -6.25 -12.53
N PRO A 122 6.27 -6.18 -11.61
CA PRO A 122 6.55 -4.95 -10.88
C PRO A 122 7.34 -3.95 -11.74
N VAL A 123 6.69 -3.45 -12.80
CA VAL A 123 7.32 -2.59 -13.81
C VAL A 123 6.47 -1.35 -14.08
N VAL A 124 7.11 -0.18 -14.01
CA VAL A 124 6.55 1.10 -14.46
C VAL A 124 7.09 1.41 -15.85
N HIS A 125 6.22 1.80 -16.75
CA HIS A 125 6.54 2.19 -18.12
C HIS A 125 6.23 3.68 -18.34
N VAL A 126 7.18 4.38 -18.97
CA VAL A 126 7.03 5.76 -19.46
C VAL A 126 7.25 5.74 -20.97
N GLU A 127 6.24 6.12 -21.72
CA GLU A 127 6.27 6.15 -23.20
C GLU A 127 6.03 7.57 -23.69
N VAL A 128 6.90 8.09 -24.53
CA VAL A 128 6.80 9.44 -25.10
C VAL A 128 6.72 9.38 -26.62
N LYS A 129 5.76 10.11 -27.18
CA LYS A 129 5.64 10.33 -28.63
C LYS A 129 5.44 11.82 -28.90
N THR A 130 6.25 12.38 -29.81
CA THR A 130 6.25 13.80 -30.15
C THR A 130 6.16 13.99 -31.66
N LYS A 131 5.68 15.16 -32.12
CA LYS A 131 5.66 15.55 -33.54
C LYS A 131 6.99 16.15 -34.01
N GLU A 132 7.85 16.55 -33.06
CA GLU A 132 9.16 17.12 -33.33
C GLU A 132 10.25 16.28 -32.67
N LEU A 133 11.48 16.39 -33.19
CA LEU A 133 12.64 15.76 -32.54
C LEU A 133 12.86 16.36 -31.16
N THR A 134 12.75 15.51 -30.16
CA THR A 134 12.73 15.90 -28.75
C THR A 134 13.73 15.05 -27.94
N SER A 135 14.47 15.68 -27.05
CA SER A 135 15.29 15.01 -26.05
C SER A 135 14.45 14.79 -24.79
N MET A 136 14.58 13.62 -24.16
CA MET A 136 13.99 13.31 -22.87
C MET A 136 15.09 13.29 -21.81
N ARG A 137 14.83 13.91 -20.66
CA ARG A 137 15.62 13.76 -19.45
C ARG A 137 14.76 13.10 -18.38
N VAL A 138 15.29 12.07 -17.72
CA VAL A 138 14.68 11.39 -16.58
C VAL A 138 15.61 11.57 -15.39
N ASN A 139 15.09 12.15 -14.31
CA ASN A 139 15.82 12.27 -13.05
C ASN A 139 15.18 11.30 -12.05
N PHE A 140 16.00 10.57 -11.32
CA PHE A 140 15.65 9.93 -10.07
C PHE A 140 16.04 10.85 -8.92
N GLU A 141 15.11 11.21 -8.07
CA GLU A 141 15.27 12.15 -6.96
C GLU A 141 15.03 11.40 -5.64
N SER A 142 16.07 11.24 -4.80
CA SER A 142 15.97 10.65 -3.48
C SER A 142 16.36 11.65 -2.39
N TRP A 143 15.55 11.74 -1.35
CA TRP A 143 15.81 12.47 -0.10
C TRP A 143 16.55 11.62 0.93
N ARG A 144 16.76 10.33 0.65
CA ARG A 144 17.58 9.41 1.44
C ARG A 144 18.96 9.20 0.80
N TYR A 145 19.62 10.28 0.42
CA TYR A 145 20.97 10.23 -0.16
C TYR A 145 22.09 10.21 0.89
N GLU A 146 21.76 10.47 2.15
CA GLU A 146 22.65 10.41 3.31
C GLU A 146 21.90 9.95 4.57
N ASP A 147 22.62 9.39 5.54
CA ASP A 147 22.05 9.05 6.84
C ASP A 147 21.71 10.34 7.60
N ARG A 148 20.54 10.40 8.22
CA ARG A 148 20.11 11.55 9.00
C ARG A 148 19.33 11.15 10.26
N PRO A 149 19.37 11.98 11.35
CA PRO A 149 18.52 11.76 12.50
C PRO A 149 17.03 11.87 12.16
N VAL A 150 16.21 11.01 12.78
CA VAL A 150 14.74 11.13 12.73
C VAL A 150 14.34 12.36 13.56
N ARG A 151 13.58 13.27 12.96
CA ARG A 151 13.15 14.51 13.61
C ARG A 151 12.00 14.26 14.58
N LYS A 152 11.86 15.13 15.58
CA LYS A 152 10.71 15.10 16.51
C LYS A 152 9.40 15.24 15.69
N GLY A 153 8.45 14.36 15.96
CA GLY A 153 7.16 14.28 15.23
C GLY A 153 7.23 13.43 13.97
N GLU A 154 8.35 13.39 13.25
CA GLU A 154 8.54 12.51 12.09
C GLU A 154 8.47 11.03 12.48
N GLY A 155 8.80 10.66 13.70
CA GLY A 155 8.68 9.29 14.21
C GLY A 155 7.29 8.68 14.10
N GLN A 156 6.25 9.50 13.94
CA GLN A 156 4.89 9.01 13.66
C GLN A 156 4.80 8.13 12.41
N GLN A 157 5.75 8.22 11.49
CA GLN A 157 5.81 7.38 10.29
C GLN A 157 6.35 5.96 10.54
N CYS A 158 6.99 5.70 11.68
CA CYS A 158 7.62 4.42 12.03
C CYS A 158 6.99 3.81 13.29
N SER A 159 7.45 2.62 13.66
CA SER A 159 6.94 1.88 14.83
C SER A 159 7.21 2.57 16.17
N TYR A 160 8.19 3.46 16.25
CA TYR A 160 8.45 4.22 17.48
C TYR A 160 7.41 5.31 17.77
N LYS A 161 6.70 5.79 16.76
CA LYS A 161 5.68 6.86 16.86
C LYS A 161 6.20 8.07 17.68
N TRP A 162 5.66 8.29 18.89
CA TRP A 162 6.04 9.37 19.80
C TRP A 162 7.18 8.99 20.77
N ALA A 163 7.62 7.74 20.78
CA ALA A 163 8.62 7.20 21.69
C ALA A 163 9.99 7.02 21.03
N ILE A 164 10.40 8.00 20.22
CA ILE A 164 11.67 7.97 19.47
C ILE A 164 12.84 7.90 20.46
N PRO A 165 13.72 6.89 20.38
CA PRO A 165 14.95 6.86 21.16
C PRO A 165 15.96 7.89 20.64
N ASP A 166 16.84 8.36 21.51
CA ASP A 166 17.95 9.22 21.13
C ASP A 166 18.84 8.54 20.09
N GLY A 167 19.21 9.28 19.05
CA GLY A 167 20.08 8.78 18.01
C GLY A 167 19.41 7.88 16.97
N LEU A 168 18.08 7.80 16.94
CA LEU A 168 17.39 7.09 15.85
C LEU A 168 17.68 7.74 14.51
N MET A 169 18.09 6.91 13.53
CA MET A 169 18.50 7.37 12.20
C MET A 169 17.56 6.84 11.12
N THR A 170 17.34 7.65 10.09
CA THR A 170 16.92 7.20 8.76
C THR A 170 18.18 6.88 7.97
N ARG A 171 18.27 5.67 7.42
CA ARG A 171 19.41 5.24 6.61
C ARG A 171 19.28 5.67 5.16
N ARG A 172 20.44 5.90 4.54
CA ARG A 172 20.52 6.25 3.12
C ARG A 172 20.24 5.06 2.21
N ASP A 173 19.74 5.37 1.02
CA ASP A 173 19.66 4.41 -0.08
C ASP A 173 21.02 4.23 -0.76
N SER A 174 21.23 3.08 -1.39
CA SER A 174 22.36 2.83 -2.29
C SER A 174 21.95 3.15 -3.72
N VAL A 175 22.83 3.80 -4.48
CA VAL A 175 22.63 4.07 -5.90
C VAL A 175 23.90 3.66 -6.67
N CYS A 176 23.75 2.71 -7.58
CA CYS A 176 24.79 2.22 -8.47
C CYS A 176 24.51 2.72 -9.88
N VAL A 177 25.41 3.55 -10.42
CA VAL A 177 25.27 4.25 -11.70
C VAL A 177 26.05 3.51 -12.78
N GLU A 178 25.39 3.18 -13.90
CA GLU A 178 26.00 2.69 -15.13
C GLU A 178 25.75 3.70 -16.26
N GLU A 179 26.33 3.48 -17.44
CA GLU A 179 26.25 4.41 -18.55
C GLU A 179 24.80 4.64 -19.01
N ASP A 180 24.01 3.57 -19.15
CA ASP A 180 22.66 3.58 -19.75
C ASP A 180 21.55 3.16 -18.78
N ASN A 181 21.90 2.79 -17.57
CA ASN A 181 20.95 2.44 -16.51
C ASN A 181 21.50 2.80 -15.12
N PHE A 182 20.64 2.77 -14.10
CA PHE A 182 21.08 2.78 -12.71
C PHE A 182 20.16 1.92 -11.84
N THR A 183 20.77 1.36 -10.82
CA THR A 183 20.10 0.58 -9.79
C THR A 183 20.08 1.38 -8.48
N PHE A 184 18.93 1.43 -7.82
CA PHE A 184 18.76 2.10 -6.52
C PHE A 184 18.05 1.14 -5.56
N PHE A 185 18.47 1.12 -4.30
CA PHE A 185 17.83 0.28 -3.30
C PHE A 185 18.08 0.76 -1.87
N HIS A 186 17.14 0.47 -1.01
CA HIS A 186 17.30 0.45 0.43
C HIS A 186 17.60 -0.97 0.91
N ARG A 187 18.46 -1.10 1.90
CA ARG A 187 18.77 -2.38 2.53
C ARG A 187 18.72 -2.24 4.03
N ASN A 188 17.87 -3.05 4.68
CA ASN A 188 17.80 -3.08 6.12
C ASN A 188 19.11 -3.63 6.74
N PRO A 189 19.60 -3.05 7.86
CA PRO A 189 20.68 -3.60 8.64
C PRO A 189 20.26 -4.91 9.32
N GLU A 190 21.23 -5.59 9.94
CA GLU A 190 20.97 -6.86 10.64
C GLU A 190 20.00 -6.69 11.82
N ARG A 191 20.14 -5.60 12.61
CA ARG A 191 19.24 -5.26 13.71
C ARG A 191 18.22 -4.24 13.26
N THR A 192 16.95 -4.55 13.49
CA THR A 192 15.79 -3.71 13.12
C THR A 192 14.88 -3.48 14.32
N ILE A 193 13.81 -2.74 14.14
CA ILE A 193 12.77 -2.55 15.16
C ILE A 193 12.15 -3.88 15.62
N PHE A 194 12.15 -4.92 14.80
CA PHE A 194 11.69 -6.25 15.19
C PHE A 194 12.46 -6.73 16.44
N ASP A 195 13.79 -6.62 16.44
CA ASP A 195 14.64 -7.05 17.55
C ASP A 195 14.35 -6.25 18.81
N VAL A 196 14.11 -4.94 18.67
CA VAL A 196 13.78 -4.06 19.80
C VAL A 196 12.43 -4.44 20.40
N VAL A 197 11.44 -4.79 19.56
CA VAL A 197 10.10 -5.19 20.02
C VAL A 197 10.13 -6.54 20.70
N VAL A 198 10.87 -7.51 20.14
CA VAL A 198 11.06 -8.83 20.76
C VAL A 198 11.70 -8.70 22.15
N ASP A 199 12.77 -7.86 22.28
CA ASP A 199 13.43 -7.58 23.57
C ASP A 199 12.45 -6.90 24.55
N GLN A 200 11.76 -5.84 24.12
CA GLN A 200 10.83 -5.06 24.94
C GLN A 200 9.69 -5.94 25.49
N GLN A 201 9.19 -6.85 24.67
CA GLN A 201 8.04 -7.67 24.98
C GLN A 201 8.39 -9.03 25.61
N GLY A 202 9.69 -9.28 25.85
CA GLY A 202 10.16 -10.50 26.50
C GLY A 202 9.95 -11.78 25.71
N MET A 203 10.00 -11.68 24.36
CA MET A 203 9.73 -12.79 23.43
C MET A 203 11.01 -13.46 22.90
N ASN A 204 12.17 -13.22 23.54
CA ASN A 204 13.48 -13.71 23.07
C ASN A 204 13.57 -15.25 22.99
N GLU A 205 12.94 -15.98 23.92
CA GLU A 205 12.97 -17.45 23.94
C GLU A 205 12.26 -18.08 22.74
N VAL A 206 11.32 -17.36 22.13
CA VAL A 206 10.54 -17.81 20.97
C VAL A 206 10.86 -17.05 19.69
N LYS A 207 11.87 -16.17 19.71
CA LYS A 207 12.21 -15.26 18.61
C LYS A 207 12.33 -15.93 17.24
N GLU A 208 12.95 -17.10 17.18
CA GLU A 208 13.14 -17.84 15.92
C GLU A 208 11.83 -18.44 15.36
N GLN A 209 10.76 -18.46 16.15
CA GLN A 209 9.42 -18.90 15.72
C GLN A 209 8.59 -17.73 15.20
N LEU A 210 9.02 -16.48 15.44
CA LEU A 210 8.28 -15.28 15.06
C LEU A 210 8.57 -14.91 13.62
N TYR A 211 7.55 -14.44 12.91
CA TYR A 211 7.70 -13.92 11.56
C TYR A 211 8.45 -12.60 11.57
N ASN A 212 9.58 -12.53 10.87
CA ASN A 212 10.39 -11.31 10.73
C ASN A 212 10.50 -10.87 9.27
N PRO A 213 9.65 -9.94 8.79
CA PRO A 213 9.69 -9.47 7.41
C PRO A 213 10.79 -8.45 7.13
N LEU A 214 11.46 -7.92 8.17
CA LEU A 214 12.46 -6.86 8.04
C LEU A 214 13.88 -7.39 7.87
N LYS A 215 14.13 -8.65 8.27
CA LYS A 215 15.46 -9.27 8.21
C LYS A 215 15.93 -9.41 6.77
N ASN A 216 17.10 -8.83 6.47
CA ASN A 216 17.68 -8.85 5.12
C ASN A 216 16.75 -8.31 4.01
N LEU A 217 15.80 -7.46 4.35
CA LEU A 217 14.90 -6.89 3.37
C LEU A 217 15.65 -5.86 2.50
N ILE A 218 15.52 -6.04 1.19
CA ILE A 218 16.02 -5.12 0.17
C ILE A 218 14.85 -4.73 -0.71
N PHE A 219 14.69 -3.44 -0.95
CA PHE A 219 13.67 -2.93 -1.87
C PHE A 219 14.21 -1.76 -2.68
N GLY A 220 13.81 -1.67 -3.93
CA GLY A 220 14.31 -0.69 -4.88
C GLY A 220 14.04 -1.13 -6.30
N GLY A 221 14.87 -0.64 -7.24
CA GLY A 221 14.67 -0.99 -8.64
C GLY A 221 15.80 -0.54 -9.56
N ARG A 222 15.56 -0.72 -10.86
CA ARG A 222 16.44 -0.29 -11.93
C ARG A 222 15.69 0.54 -12.96
N LEU A 223 16.21 1.74 -13.24
CA LEU A 223 15.78 2.54 -14.38
C LEU A 223 16.62 2.19 -15.61
N SER A 224 15.99 1.97 -16.75
CA SER A 224 16.62 1.79 -18.05
C SER A 224 15.80 2.43 -19.18
N GLY A 225 16.44 2.66 -20.32
CA GLY A 225 15.77 3.14 -21.54
C GLY A 225 16.70 3.06 -22.75
N ASP A 226 16.13 2.76 -23.92
CA ASP A 226 16.91 2.46 -25.14
C ASP A 226 17.78 3.61 -25.64
N ASN A 227 17.49 4.84 -25.22
CA ASN A 227 18.17 6.05 -25.70
C ASN A 227 18.66 6.92 -24.53
N LEU A 228 18.86 6.34 -23.35
CA LEU A 228 19.29 7.08 -22.17
C LEU A 228 20.79 6.92 -21.91
N VAL A 229 21.40 7.98 -21.39
CA VAL A 229 22.80 8.00 -20.93
C VAL A 229 22.91 8.86 -19.68
N TYR A 230 23.77 8.46 -18.75
CA TYR A 230 24.03 9.19 -17.53
C TYR A 230 24.51 10.62 -17.78
N ASN A 231 23.98 11.59 -17.03
CA ASN A 231 24.22 13.02 -17.19
C ASN A 231 24.56 13.74 -15.86
N GLY A 232 25.12 13.02 -14.89
CA GLY A 232 25.56 13.60 -13.62
C GLY A 232 24.48 13.64 -12.53
N THR A 233 24.84 14.30 -11.43
CA THR A 233 23.95 14.50 -10.27
C THR A 233 23.69 15.99 -10.01
N ARG A 234 22.59 16.28 -9.30
CA ARG A 234 22.24 17.65 -8.89
C ARG A 234 21.50 17.63 -7.56
N ARG A 235 21.88 18.48 -6.61
CA ARG A 235 21.09 18.76 -5.42
C ARG A 235 19.90 19.65 -5.77
N GLY A 236 18.78 19.45 -5.11
CA GLY A 236 17.57 20.25 -5.25
C GLY A 236 16.76 20.26 -3.96
N HIS A 237 15.70 21.05 -3.98
CA HIS A 237 14.77 21.20 -2.88
C HIS A 237 13.35 21.17 -3.42
N TYR A 238 12.43 20.49 -2.73
CA TYR A 238 11.01 20.44 -3.06
C TYR A 238 10.18 20.21 -1.79
N ALA A 239 9.14 20.99 -1.59
CA ALA A 239 8.19 20.84 -0.48
C ALA A 239 8.86 20.70 0.91
N GLY A 240 9.84 21.56 1.22
CA GLY A 240 10.57 21.50 2.50
C GLY A 240 11.63 20.39 2.59
N THR A 241 11.82 19.60 1.52
CA THR A 241 12.71 18.44 1.51
C THR A 241 13.85 18.63 0.53
N GLU A 242 15.11 18.51 0.99
CA GLU A 242 16.28 18.43 0.12
C GLU A 242 16.38 17.03 -0.51
N TYR A 243 16.89 16.98 -1.74
CA TYR A 243 17.12 15.73 -2.46
C TYR A 243 18.38 15.77 -3.31
N LEU A 244 18.92 14.59 -3.61
CA LEU A 244 19.91 14.40 -4.68
C LEU A 244 19.20 13.77 -5.89
N ALA A 245 19.44 14.33 -7.06
CA ALA A 245 18.94 13.81 -8.33
C ALA A 245 20.08 13.13 -9.10
N TRP A 246 19.86 11.92 -9.59
CA TRP A 246 20.67 11.25 -10.61
C TRP A 246 19.96 11.42 -11.94
N MET A 247 20.66 12.01 -12.91
CA MET A 247 20.06 12.46 -14.15
C MET A 247 20.47 11.56 -15.32
N TYR A 248 19.50 11.17 -16.12
CA TYR A 248 19.69 10.51 -17.40
C TYR A 248 19.06 11.35 -18.51
N LYS A 249 19.71 11.41 -19.68
CA LYS A 249 19.19 12.13 -20.84
C LYS A 249 19.28 11.30 -22.10
N SER A 250 18.50 11.64 -23.12
CA SER A 250 18.60 11.04 -24.44
C SER A 250 20.00 11.22 -25.03
N LYS A 251 20.58 10.15 -25.56
CA LYS A 251 21.82 10.19 -26.38
C LYS A 251 21.64 11.10 -27.61
N LYS A 252 20.44 11.04 -28.23
CA LYS A 252 20.02 11.87 -29.34
C LYS A 252 18.52 12.18 -29.28
N PRO A 253 18.09 13.35 -29.84
CA PRO A 253 16.66 13.64 -29.97
C PRO A 253 15.97 12.63 -30.90
N THR A 254 14.73 12.21 -30.54
CA THR A 254 13.91 11.31 -31.35
C THR A 254 12.42 11.63 -31.22
N TYR A 255 11.59 11.09 -32.11
CA TYR A 255 10.12 11.23 -32.07
C TYR A 255 9.44 10.27 -31.08
N LYS A 256 10.12 9.19 -30.72
CA LYS A 256 9.61 8.20 -29.77
C LYS A 256 10.71 7.83 -28.78
N GLN A 257 10.37 7.82 -27.51
CA GLN A 257 11.29 7.47 -26.43
C GLN A 257 10.56 6.69 -25.38
N SER A 258 11.27 5.84 -24.66
CA SER A 258 10.73 5.10 -23.54
C SER A 258 11.73 5.00 -22.41
N ALA A 259 11.21 4.91 -21.20
CA ALA A 259 11.93 4.50 -20.01
C ALA A 259 11.09 3.47 -19.25
N ARG A 260 11.75 2.59 -18.52
CA ARG A 260 11.09 1.64 -17.62
C ARG A 260 11.82 1.59 -16.29
N ILE A 261 11.05 1.32 -15.26
CA ILE A 261 11.56 1.14 -13.90
C ILE A 261 11.07 -0.25 -13.44
N VAL A 262 12.01 -1.17 -13.28
CA VAL A 262 11.74 -2.51 -12.74
C VAL A 262 12.00 -2.46 -11.25
N LEU A 263 11.06 -2.94 -10.44
CA LEU A 263 11.14 -2.94 -8.99
C LEU A 263 11.25 -4.36 -8.42
N ASN A 264 11.97 -4.49 -7.30
CA ASN A 264 11.96 -5.70 -6.50
C ASN A 264 11.95 -5.38 -5.01
N THR A 265 11.22 -6.20 -4.24
CA THR A 265 11.16 -6.15 -2.77
C THR A 265 11.29 -7.58 -2.27
N GLU A 266 12.43 -7.91 -1.63
CA GLU A 266 12.78 -9.29 -1.33
C GLU A 266 13.70 -9.37 -0.09
N GLN A 267 13.49 -10.34 0.76
CA GLN A 267 14.44 -10.72 1.81
C GLN A 267 15.56 -11.56 1.19
N SER A 268 16.72 -10.96 0.95
CA SER A 268 17.76 -11.56 0.12
C SER A 268 19.14 -10.95 0.37
N THR A 269 20.13 -11.42 -0.37
CA THR A 269 21.43 -10.74 -0.54
C THR A 269 21.38 -9.80 -1.74
N VAL A 270 22.21 -8.76 -1.78
CA VAL A 270 22.24 -7.82 -2.90
C VAL A 270 22.45 -8.52 -4.24
N PRO A 271 23.42 -9.45 -4.42
CA PRO A 271 23.58 -10.14 -5.69
C PRO A 271 22.36 -10.97 -6.12
N ALA A 272 21.67 -11.63 -5.17
CA ALA A 272 20.47 -12.40 -5.49
C ALA A 272 19.28 -11.49 -5.83
N TRP A 273 19.14 -10.35 -5.14
CA TRP A 273 18.15 -9.34 -5.43
C TRP A 273 18.36 -8.71 -6.83
N GLU A 274 19.60 -8.38 -7.20
CA GLU A 274 19.94 -7.91 -8.55
C GLU A 274 19.65 -8.95 -9.63
N ALA A 275 19.92 -10.24 -9.34
CA ALA A 275 19.58 -11.34 -10.25
C ALA A 275 18.05 -11.46 -10.44
N SER A 276 17.26 -11.19 -9.40
CA SER A 276 15.80 -11.17 -9.50
C SER A 276 15.31 -10.01 -10.38
N LEU A 277 15.89 -8.80 -10.26
CA LEU A 277 15.61 -7.69 -11.18
C LEU A 277 15.91 -8.07 -12.64
N ALA A 278 17.09 -8.63 -12.89
CA ALA A 278 17.50 -9.02 -14.24
C ALA A 278 16.61 -10.12 -14.84
N ARG A 279 16.03 -10.99 -14.00
CA ARG A 279 15.05 -12.00 -14.42
C ARG A 279 13.75 -11.34 -14.86
N THR A 280 13.20 -10.44 -14.04
CA THR A 280 11.99 -9.69 -14.39
C THR A 280 12.20 -8.90 -15.69
N GLU A 281 13.35 -8.26 -15.88
CA GLU A 281 13.66 -7.51 -17.12
C GLU A 281 13.59 -8.38 -18.39
N LYS A 282 14.03 -9.64 -18.30
CA LYS A 282 14.00 -10.59 -19.43
C LYS A 282 12.60 -11.10 -19.77
N GLU A 283 11.68 -11.09 -18.80
CA GLU A 283 10.32 -11.57 -18.95
C GLU A 283 9.40 -10.51 -19.57
N ILE A 284 9.79 -9.23 -19.59
CA ILE A 284 8.99 -8.11 -20.09
C ILE A 284 8.71 -8.24 -21.60
N ASN A 285 7.43 -8.26 -21.92
CA ASN A 285 6.92 -8.08 -23.28
C ASN A 285 5.93 -6.94 -23.31
N VAL A 286 6.43 -5.72 -23.52
CA VAL A 286 5.66 -4.47 -23.38
C VAL A 286 4.28 -4.51 -24.06
N SER A 287 4.19 -5.07 -25.27
CA SER A 287 2.92 -5.12 -26.02
C SER A 287 1.92 -6.08 -25.38
N LYS A 288 2.36 -7.28 -25.01
CA LYS A 288 1.52 -8.31 -24.38
C LYS A 288 1.10 -7.86 -22.97
N ASP A 289 2.04 -7.31 -22.21
CA ASP A 289 1.85 -6.91 -20.82
C ASP A 289 0.90 -5.72 -20.72
N LYS A 290 1.03 -4.74 -21.63
CA LYS A 290 0.10 -3.61 -21.75
C LYS A 290 -1.31 -4.06 -22.07
N GLN A 291 -1.46 -5.04 -22.96
CA GLN A 291 -2.77 -5.61 -23.32
C GLN A 291 -3.37 -6.40 -22.15
N ALA A 292 -2.55 -7.16 -21.42
CA ALA A 292 -2.98 -7.92 -20.24
C ALA A 292 -3.43 -6.97 -19.11
N THR A 293 -2.65 -5.93 -18.83
CA THR A 293 -2.98 -4.88 -17.86
C THR A 293 -4.31 -4.19 -18.20
N ARG A 294 -4.51 -3.81 -19.47
CA ARG A 294 -5.78 -3.21 -19.89
C ARG A 294 -6.97 -4.14 -19.71
N ARG A 295 -6.82 -5.42 -20.06
CA ARG A 295 -7.88 -6.41 -19.86
C ARG A 295 -8.21 -6.54 -18.38
N TRP A 296 -7.21 -6.61 -17.52
CA TRP A 296 -7.41 -6.71 -16.07
C TRP A 296 -8.23 -5.52 -15.55
N TRP A 297 -7.88 -4.28 -15.90
CA TRP A 297 -8.60 -3.08 -15.49
C TRP A 297 -10.03 -3.05 -16.05
N ASN A 298 -10.23 -3.44 -17.30
CA ASN A 298 -11.56 -3.56 -17.89
C ASN A 298 -12.44 -4.57 -17.13
N ASP A 299 -11.87 -5.72 -16.77
CA ASP A 299 -12.61 -6.76 -16.03
C ASP A 299 -12.87 -6.35 -14.58
N PHE A 300 -11.94 -5.63 -13.96
CA PHE A 300 -12.13 -5.03 -12.65
C PHE A 300 -13.33 -4.07 -12.62
N TRP A 301 -13.48 -3.20 -13.60
CA TRP A 301 -14.59 -2.26 -13.65
C TRP A 301 -15.92 -2.89 -14.02
N LYS A 302 -15.95 -4.01 -14.71
CA LYS A 302 -17.18 -4.77 -14.99
C LYS A 302 -17.82 -5.34 -13.71
N ARG A 303 -17.07 -5.54 -12.64
CA ARG A 303 -17.60 -6.09 -11.38
C ARG A 303 -18.52 -5.11 -10.69
N SER A 304 -18.12 -3.85 -10.61
CA SER A 304 -18.86 -2.80 -9.92
C SER A 304 -18.40 -1.42 -10.37
N PHE A 305 -19.34 -0.51 -10.51
CA PHE A 305 -19.10 0.94 -10.62
C PHE A 305 -20.39 1.66 -10.24
N ILE A 306 -20.29 2.96 -9.97
CA ILE A 306 -21.44 3.80 -9.64
C ILE A 306 -21.48 4.94 -10.65
N GLU A 307 -22.66 5.17 -11.25
CA GLU A 307 -22.94 6.32 -12.11
C GLU A 307 -23.97 7.23 -11.45
N GLY A 308 -23.87 8.51 -11.72
CA GLY A 308 -24.83 9.51 -11.26
C GLY A 308 -24.39 10.91 -11.64
N GLU A 309 -25.29 11.85 -11.48
CA GLU A 309 -25.12 13.26 -11.85
C GLU A 309 -25.46 14.17 -10.68
N GLY A 310 -25.13 15.46 -10.84
CA GLY A 310 -25.47 16.51 -9.90
C GLY A 310 -24.72 16.43 -8.57
N GLU A 311 -25.42 16.61 -7.46
CA GLU A 311 -24.84 16.69 -6.10
C GLU A 311 -24.10 15.41 -5.67
N ALA A 312 -24.46 14.25 -6.23
CA ALA A 312 -23.77 12.98 -5.96
C ALA A 312 -22.42 12.85 -6.66
N GLY A 313 -22.08 13.73 -7.61
CA GLY A 313 -20.91 13.60 -8.47
C GLY A 313 -19.58 13.52 -7.70
N ASP A 314 -19.41 14.31 -6.64
CA ASP A 314 -18.20 14.30 -5.81
C ASP A 314 -18.07 12.99 -5.00
N ALA A 315 -19.16 12.50 -4.44
CA ALA A 315 -19.17 11.24 -3.71
C ALA A 315 -18.84 10.06 -4.64
N ILE A 316 -19.42 10.04 -5.84
CA ILE A 316 -19.18 9.02 -6.87
C ILE A 316 -17.72 9.06 -7.33
N ARG A 317 -17.18 10.24 -7.60
CA ARG A 317 -15.77 10.41 -7.96
C ARG A 317 -14.84 9.90 -6.87
N ASN A 318 -15.10 10.24 -5.60
CA ASN A 318 -14.30 9.81 -4.47
C ASN A 318 -14.36 8.28 -4.28
N TYR A 319 -15.56 7.67 -4.40
CA TYR A 319 -15.71 6.21 -4.38
C TYR A 319 -14.94 5.55 -5.51
N THR A 320 -15.05 6.07 -6.73
CA THR A 320 -14.37 5.54 -7.91
C THR A 320 -12.86 5.59 -7.76
N LEU A 321 -12.30 6.73 -7.31
CA LEU A 321 -10.87 6.86 -7.06
C LEU A 321 -10.40 5.98 -5.89
N PHE A 322 -11.18 5.87 -4.82
CA PHE A 322 -10.88 4.97 -3.72
C PHE A 322 -10.79 3.52 -4.21
N ARG A 323 -11.81 3.04 -4.95
CA ARG A 323 -11.81 1.69 -5.50
C ARG A 323 -10.66 1.46 -6.49
N TYR A 324 -10.33 2.45 -7.34
CA TYR A 324 -9.15 2.40 -8.21
C TYR A 324 -7.85 2.20 -7.42
N MET A 325 -7.66 2.98 -6.35
CA MET A 325 -6.47 2.86 -5.49
C MET A 325 -6.39 1.51 -4.79
N LEU A 326 -7.52 0.88 -4.44
CA LEU A 326 -7.54 -0.49 -3.93
C LEU A 326 -7.07 -1.48 -4.99
N GLY A 327 -7.53 -1.35 -6.24
CA GLY A 327 -7.08 -2.15 -7.38
C GLY A 327 -5.58 -2.04 -7.66
N CYS A 328 -4.94 -0.92 -7.31
CA CYS A 328 -3.49 -0.76 -7.44
C CYS A 328 -2.68 -1.64 -6.46
N ASN A 329 -3.32 -2.25 -5.47
CA ASN A 329 -2.69 -3.17 -4.49
C ASN A 329 -3.21 -4.61 -4.62
N ALA A 330 -3.78 -4.98 -5.75
CA ALA A 330 -4.52 -6.22 -5.96
C ALA A 330 -3.69 -7.50 -5.74
N TYR A 331 -2.41 -7.48 -6.09
CA TYR A 331 -1.50 -8.63 -5.97
C TYR A 331 -0.42 -8.45 -4.91
N SER A 332 -0.64 -7.51 -3.99
CA SER A 332 0.27 -7.31 -2.86
C SER A 332 0.21 -8.45 -1.87
N GLN A 333 1.37 -8.80 -1.32
CA GLN A 333 1.47 -9.66 -0.12
C GLN A 333 1.08 -8.92 1.17
N TRP A 334 0.91 -7.59 1.11
CA TRP A 334 0.59 -6.74 2.24
C TRP A 334 -0.76 -6.08 2.06
N PRO A 335 -1.51 -5.90 3.14
CA PRO A 335 -2.76 -5.18 3.08
C PRO A 335 -2.59 -3.74 2.59
N THR A 336 -3.61 -3.22 1.93
CA THR A 336 -3.71 -1.79 1.65
C THR A 336 -3.80 -1.02 2.97
N LYS A 337 -2.88 -0.09 3.20
CA LYS A 337 -2.87 0.73 4.42
C LYS A 337 -4.06 1.69 4.43
N PHE A 338 -4.78 1.73 5.57
CA PHE A 338 -5.91 2.65 5.77
C PHE A 338 -5.52 4.13 5.68
N ASN A 339 -4.27 4.47 6.02
CA ASN A 339 -3.74 5.83 6.09
C ASN A 339 -3.04 6.25 4.79
N GLY A 340 -3.75 6.18 3.65
CA GLY A 340 -3.33 6.68 2.36
C GLY A 340 -2.78 5.64 1.38
N GLY A 341 -2.81 4.35 1.69
CA GLY A 341 -2.37 3.29 0.79
C GLY A 341 -0.95 3.51 0.26
N LEU A 342 -0.78 3.49 -1.05
CA LEU A 342 0.49 3.77 -1.74
C LEU A 342 0.60 5.23 -2.24
N PHE A 343 -0.36 6.12 -1.87
CA PHE A 343 -0.59 7.41 -2.52
C PHE A 343 -0.36 8.62 -1.60
N THR A 344 0.43 8.47 -0.55
CA THR A 344 0.85 9.62 0.27
C THR A 344 1.71 10.59 -0.54
N PHE A 345 1.69 11.87 -0.20
CA PHE A 345 2.52 12.93 -0.78
C PHE A 345 3.06 13.82 0.36
N ASP A 346 3.73 14.90 0.02
CA ASP A 346 4.38 15.80 0.98
C ASP A 346 3.40 16.31 2.04
N PRO A 347 3.62 16.03 3.33
CA PRO A 347 2.66 16.33 4.38
C PRO A 347 2.45 17.83 4.61
N MET A 348 3.42 18.68 4.24
CA MET A 348 3.28 20.14 4.34
C MET A 348 2.14 20.70 3.50
N TYR A 349 1.66 20.00 2.48
CA TYR A 349 0.48 20.42 1.71
C TYR A 349 -0.84 20.07 2.41
N VAL A 350 -0.80 19.31 3.49
CA VAL A 350 -1.94 19.05 4.40
C VAL A 350 -1.84 19.93 5.63
N ASP A 351 -0.65 20.05 6.23
CA ASP A 351 -0.34 20.93 7.35
C ASP A 351 1.05 21.54 7.15
N GLN A 352 1.13 22.84 6.93
CA GLN A 352 2.37 23.57 6.67
C GLN A 352 3.45 23.42 7.74
N LYS A 353 3.07 23.00 8.96
CA LYS A 353 4.01 22.73 10.05
C LYS A 353 4.72 21.38 9.91
N MET A 354 4.25 20.53 9.02
CA MET A 354 4.80 19.19 8.79
C MET A 354 5.81 19.21 7.64
N GLU A 355 6.94 19.86 7.80
CA GLU A 355 8.06 19.87 6.84
C GLU A 355 8.82 18.54 6.87
N PHE A 356 8.13 17.43 6.71
CA PHE A 356 8.68 16.08 6.62
C PHE A 356 8.81 15.62 5.17
N THR A 357 9.53 14.53 4.98
CA THR A 357 9.69 13.93 3.65
C THR A 357 8.36 13.32 3.15
N PRO A 358 8.22 13.09 1.84
CA PRO A 358 7.02 12.45 1.30
C PRO A 358 6.82 10.98 1.74
N ASP A 359 7.77 10.39 2.48
CA ASP A 359 7.58 9.10 3.17
C ASP A 359 6.65 9.21 4.38
N PHE A 360 6.44 10.43 4.90
CA PHE A 360 5.68 10.64 6.12
C PHE A 360 4.28 10.05 6.04
N ARG A 361 3.95 9.30 7.08
CA ARG A 361 2.66 8.67 7.28
C ARG A 361 2.36 8.64 8.78
N LYS A 362 1.33 9.33 9.22
CA LYS A 362 0.87 9.27 10.61
C LYS A 362 0.36 7.84 10.91
N TRP A 363 0.57 7.38 12.13
CA TRP A 363 0.21 6.03 12.61
C TRP A 363 1.07 4.88 12.08
N GLY A 364 2.28 5.19 11.63
CA GLY A 364 3.28 4.21 11.21
C GLY A 364 3.09 3.62 9.82
N GLY A 365 4.19 3.15 9.25
CA GLY A 365 4.22 2.45 7.96
C GLY A 365 3.88 0.98 8.10
N GLY A 366 4.58 0.28 8.98
CA GLY A 366 4.40 -1.14 9.22
C GLY A 366 3.40 -1.50 10.32
N THR A 367 2.89 -0.52 11.07
CA THR A 367 1.81 -0.75 12.05
C THR A 367 0.48 -0.94 11.32
N MET A 368 -0.21 -2.03 11.60
CA MET A 368 -1.55 -2.35 11.09
C MET A 368 -2.56 -2.11 12.20
N THR A 369 -3.42 -1.10 12.03
CA THR A 369 -4.47 -0.70 12.98
C THR A 369 -5.76 -1.34 12.53
N ALA A 370 -6.15 -2.43 13.17
CA ALA A 370 -7.20 -3.34 12.69
C ALA A 370 -8.56 -2.65 12.53
N GLN A 371 -8.95 -1.81 13.50
CA GLN A 371 -10.23 -1.10 13.43
C GLN A 371 -10.32 -0.13 12.23
N ASN A 372 -9.23 0.52 11.83
CA ASN A 372 -9.21 1.37 10.66
C ASN A 372 -9.04 0.56 9.38
N GLN A 373 -8.28 -0.52 9.45
CA GLN A 373 -8.01 -1.43 8.34
C GLN A 373 -9.30 -2.10 7.83
N ARG A 374 -10.24 -2.48 8.70
CA ARG A 374 -11.53 -3.06 8.32
C ARG A 374 -12.34 -2.17 7.39
N LEU A 375 -12.25 -0.84 7.53
CA LEU A 375 -12.97 0.11 6.68
C LEU A 375 -12.49 0.09 5.22
N VAL A 376 -11.27 -0.36 4.99
CA VAL A 376 -10.72 -0.56 3.63
C VAL A 376 -11.34 -1.81 2.97
N TYR A 377 -11.60 -2.87 3.75
CA TYR A 377 -11.96 -4.19 3.23
C TYR A 377 -13.47 -4.47 3.18
N TRP A 378 -14.26 -3.98 4.13
CA TRP A 378 -15.72 -4.17 4.09
C TRP A 378 -16.38 -3.75 2.76
N PRO A 379 -16.00 -2.61 2.14
CA PRO A 379 -16.57 -2.21 0.86
C PRO A 379 -16.30 -3.20 -0.29
N MET A 380 -15.20 -3.97 -0.22
CA MET A 380 -14.82 -4.94 -1.26
C MET A 380 -15.82 -6.10 -1.37
N LEU A 381 -16.50 -6.47 -0.27
CA LEU A 381 -17.59 -7.45 -0.30
C LEU A 381 -18.75 -6.97 -1.18
N LYS A 382 -19.06 -5.68 -1.13
CA LYS A 382 -20.16 -5.09 -1.91
C LYS A 382 -19.80 -4.88 -3.37
N SER A 383 -18.52 -4.60 -3.67
CA SER A 383 -18.04 -4.43 -5.04
C SER A 383 -17.68 -5.75 -5.73
N GLY A 384 -17.69 -6.88 -5.02
CA GLY A 384 -17.29 -8.18 -5.56
C GLY A 384 -15.78 -8.30 -5.81
N ASP A 385 -14.96 -7.51 -5.10
CA ASP A 385 -13.50 -7.48 -5.25
C ASP A 385 -12.84 -8.50 -4.27
N PHE A 386 -13.35 -9.72 -4.22
CA PHE A 386 -12.94 -10.76 -3.24
C PHE A 386 -11.46 -11.15 -3.38
N ASP A 387 -10.93 -11.15 -4.59
CA ASP A 387 -9.52 -11.41 -4.88
C ASP A 387 -8.58 -10.38 -4.22
N LEU A 388 -9.01 -9.13 -4.10
CA LEU A 388 -8.25 -8.07 -3.44
C LEU A 388 -8.22 -8.24 -1.91
N MET A 389 -9.21 -8.91 -1.34
CA MET A 389 -9.30 -9.14 0.11
C MET A 389 -8.27 -10.16 0.60
N LYS A 390 -7.76 -11.00 -0.28
CA LYS A 390 -6.76 -12.02 0.06
C LYS A 390 -5.52 -11.44 0.72
N SER A 391 -5.07 -10.26 0.31
CA SER A 391 -3.91 -9.60 0.93
C SER A 391 -4.07 -9.39 2.43
N GLN A 392 -5.29 -9.11 2.90
CA GLN A 392 -5.63 -8.98 4.33
C GLN A 392 -5.73 -10.34 5.02
N PHE A 393 -6.39 -11.32 4.40
CA PHE A 393 -6.58 -12.64 4.98
C PHE A 393 -5.26 -13.39 5.10
N ASP A 394 -4.46 -13.40 4.03
CA ASP A 394 -3.13 -14.02 4.00
C ASP A 394 -2.16 -13.36 4.99
N PHE A 395 -2.32 -12.04 5.24
CA PHE A 395 -1.55 -11.33 6.24
C PHE A 395 -1.80 -11.91 7.65
N TYR A 396 -3.05 -12.03 8.08
CA TYR A 396 -3.38 -12.59 9.39
C TYR A 396 -3.02 -14.07 9.48
N LEU A 397 -3.26 -14.84 8.42
CA LEU A 397 -2.87 -16.26 8.38
C LEU A 397 -1.35 -16.44 8.53
N ARG A 398 -0.56 -15.60 7.89
CA ARG A 398 0.90 -15.61 8.01
C ARG A 398 1.38 -15.27 9.43
N LEU A 399 0.65 -14.44 10.14
CA LEU A 399 0.96 -14.03 11.52
C LEU A 399 0.39 -14.95 12.58
N LEU A 400 -0.43 -15.93 12.21
CA LEU A 400 -1.06 -16.87 13.12
C LEU A 400 -0.06 -17.55 14.09
N PRO A 401 1.11 -18.08 13.63
CA PRO A 401 2.10 -18.69 14.53
C PRO A 401 2.66 -17.69 15.56
N THR A 402 2.85 -16.42 15.17
CA THR A 402 3.32 -15.37 16.09
C THR A 402 2.28 -15.05 17.16
N ALA A 403 0.99 -14.94 16.79
CA ALA A 403 -0.10 -14.67 17.71
C ALA A 403 -0.31 -15.82 18.72
N GLU A 404 -0.20 -17.07 18.27
CA GLU A 404 -0.26 -18.24 19.14
C GLU A 404 0.96 -18.34 20.07
N ALA A 405 2.17 -18.07 19.58
CA ALA A 405 3.37 -18.05 20.39
C ALA A 405 3.28 -17.00 21.51
N ARG A 406 2.71 -15.83 21.19
CA ARG A 406 2.44 -14.75 22.15
C ARG A 406 1.48 -15.21 23.24
N THR A 407 0.35 -15.82 22.87
CA THR A 407 -0.65 -16.35 23.81
C THR A 407 -0.05 -17.38 24.76
N ARG A 408 0.70 -18.33 24.23
CA ARG A 408 1.39 -19.35 25.06
C ARG A 408 2.43 -18.72 26.00
N ALA A 409 3.22 -17.77 25.50
CA ALA A 409 4.29 -17.15 26.29
C ALA A 409 3.76 -16.32 27.48
N TYR A 410 2.64 -15.64 27.32
CA TYR A 410 2.13 -14.74 28.35
C TYR A 410 1.10 -15.39 29.29
N TRP A 411 0.23 -16.26 28.77
CA TRP A 411 -0.91 -16.78 29.52
C TRP A 411 -0.96 -18.31 29.61
N GLY A 412 -0.10 -19.01 28.85
CA GLY A 412 0.07 -20.46 28.96
C GLY A 412 -1.07 -21.30 28.35
N HIS A 413 -1.96 -20.70 27.55
CA HIS A 413 -3.07 -21.40 26.89
C HIS A 413 -2.97 -21.33 25.36
N ALA A 414 -3.87 -22.04 24.66
CA ALA A 414 -3.94 -22.04 23.20
C ALA A 414 -4.72 -20.84 22.65
N GLY A 415 -4.75 -20.74 21.33
CA GLY A 415 -5.45 -19.71 20.59
C GLY A 415 -4.56 -18.53 20.18
N ALA A 416 -5.03 -17.76 19.21
CA ALA A 416 -4.29 -16.65 18.62
C ALA A 416 -4.82 -15.31 19.09
N CYS A 417 -3.99 -14.55 19.83
CA CYS A 417 -4.30 -13.20 20.27
C CYS A 417 -3.69 -12.18 19.31
N PHE A 418 -4.52 -11.48 18.56
CA PHE A 418 -4.15 -10.33 17.75
C PHE A 418 -4.54 -9.03 18.44
N THR A 419 -3.61 -8.10 18.58
CA THR A 419 -3.90 -6.76 19.13
C THR A 419 -4.45 -5.85 18.05
N GLU A 420 -5.18 -4.80 18.44
CA GLU A 420 -5.72 -3.82 17.52
C GLU A 420 -4.61 -3.13 16.73
N GLN A 421 -3.56 -2.63 17.42
CA GLN A 421 -2.38 -2.04 16.78
C GLN A 421 -1.21 -3.00 16.79
N MET A 422 -1.06 -3.71 15.71
CA MET A 422 -0.08 -4.75 15.52
C MET A 422 0.96 -4.33 14.46
N GLU A 423 2.22 -4.66 14.71
CA GLU A 423 3.26 -4.52 13.69
C GLU A 423 3.10 -5.57 12.58
N ASN A 424 3.70 -5.32 11.42
CA ASN A 424 3.67 -6.24 10.28
C ASN A 424 4.34 -7.61 10.54
N PHE A 425 4.88 -7.81 11.71
CA PHE A 425 5.40 -9.09 12.22
C PHE A 425 4.55 -9.70 13.34
N GLY A 426 3.37 -9.15 13.64
CA GLY A 426 2.36 -9.79 14.52
C GLY A 426 2.50 -9.49 16.01
N LEU A 427 3.44 -8.68 16.43
CA LEU A 427 3.57 -8.21 17.82
C LEU A 427 2.92 -6.84 17.99
N PRO A 428 2.43 -6.50 19.20
CA PRO A 428 1.93 -5.16 19.51
C PRO A 428 2.91 -4.05 19.13
N ASN A 429 2.37 -2.91 18.70
CA ASN A 429 3.20 -1.73 18.45
C ASN A 429 3.98 -1.31 19.70
N PRO A 430 5.31 -1.08 19.63
CA PRO A 430 6.13 -0.85 20.83
C PRO A 430 5.81 0.44 21.57
N ALA A 431 5.33 1.49 20.87
CA ALA A 431 4.94 2.74 21.53
C ALA A 431 3.64 2.57 22.32
N GLU A 432 2.70 1.76 21.81
CA GLU A 432 1.44 1.42 22.48
C GLU A 432 1.65 0.39 23.60
N TYR A 433 2.49 -0.61 23.38
CA TYR A 433 2.90 -1.56 24.41
C TYR A 433 3.54 -0.86 25.61
N GLY A 434 4.27 0.22 25.35
CA GLY A 434 4.77 1.15 26.33
C GLY A 434 6.20 0.89 26.77
N PHE A 435 7.13 1.78 26.42
CA PHE A 435 8.53 1.73 26.86
C PHE A 435 8.73 2.01 28.37
N LYS A 436 7.75 2.65 29.02
CA LYS A 436 7.78 3.02 30.44
C LYS A 436 6.70 2.30 31.26
N ARG A 437 6.24 1.12 30.79
CA ARG A 437 5.23 0.33 31.48
C ARG A 437 5.76 -0.20 32.83
N PRO A 438 4.93 -0.31 33.88
CA PRO A 438 5.32 -0.94 35.14
C PRO A 438 5.71 -2.41 34.94
N ALA A 439 6.74 -2.87 35.63
CA ALA A 439 7.19 -4.27 35.55
C ALA A 439 6.13 -5.29 36.01
N SER A 440 5.19 -4.86 36.89
CA SER A 440 4.08 -5.66 37.38
C SER A 440 2.86 -5.67 36.47
N PHE A 441 2.86 -4.88 35.40
CA PHE A 441 1.75 -4.84 34.46
C PHE A 441 1.73 -6.12 33.61
N ASP A 442 0.54 -6.65 33.30
CA ASP A 442 0.40 -7.89 32.55
C ASP A 442 1.13 -7.80 31.19
N LYS A 443 2.07 -8.71 30.96
CA LYS A 443 2.93 -8.73 29.77
C LYS A 443 2.15 -8.87 28.47
N GLY A 444 0.97 -9.45 28.53
CA GLY A 444 0.11 -9.65 27.35
C GLY A 444 -0.73 -8.42 26.97
N LEU A 445 -0.78 -7.39 27.82
CA LEU A 445 -1.56 -6.16 27.59
C LEU A 445 -0.69 -5.01 27.10
N GLU A 446 -1.25 -4.17 26.27
CA GLU A 446 -0.68 -2.87 25.92
C GLU A 446 -0.88 -1.89 27.08
N TYR A 447 0.14 -1.08 27.39
CA TYR A 447 0.04 -0.06 28.44
C TYR A 447 -0.60 1.22 27.86
N ASN A 448 -1.78 1.03 27.31
CA ASN A 448 -2.61 2.09 26.72
C ASN A 448 -4.07 1.77 27.01
N ALA A 449 -4.76 2.67 27.72
CA ALA A 449 -6.15 2.47 28.15
C ALA A 449 -7.16 2.35 26.99
N TRP A 450 -6.78 2.79 25.79
CA TRP A 450 -7.63 2.66 24.59
C TRP A 450 -7.52 1.28 23.94
N LEU A 451 -6.41 0.56 24.17
CA LEU A 451 -6.06 -0.67 23.47
C LEU A 451 -6.04 -1.91 24.36
N GLU A 452 -6.03 -1.70 25.70
CA GLU A 452 -6.13 -2.82 26.64
C GLU A 452 -7.38 -3.65 26.33
N TYR A 453 -7.22 -4.97 26.16
CA TYR A 453 -8.28 -5.93 25.85
C TYR A 453 -8.98 -5.74 24.51
N GLU A 454 -8.46 -4.89 23.62
CA GLU A 454 -9.03 -4.70 22.27
C GLU A 454 -8.45 -5.75 21.31
N TRP A 455 -9.06 -6.93 21.30
CA TRP A 455 -8.62 -8.09 20.52
C TRP A 455 -9.67 -8.61 19.55
N ASP A 456 -10.87 -8.04 19.60
CA ASP A 456 -12.06 -8.51 18.87
C ASP A 456 -12.01 -8.20 17.38
N THR A 457 -11.23 -7.21 16.94
CA THR A 457 -11.23 -6.75 15.55
C THR A 457 -10.79 -7.83 14.55
N VAL A 458 -9.95 -8.79 14.95
CA VAL A 458 -9.61 -9.96 14.12
C VAL A 458 -10.85 -10.77 13.73
N LEU A 459 -11.86 -10.83 14.58
CA LEU A 459 -13.11 -11.56 14.32
C LEU A 459 -13.91 -10.94 13.17
N GLU A 460 -13.78 -9.62 12.93
CA GLU A 460 -14.36 -8.99 11.74
C GLU A 460 -13.69 -9.50 10.46
N PHE A 461 -12.37 -9.73 10.45
CA PHE A 461 -11.69 -10.34 9.31
C PHE A 461 -12.06 -11.80 9.13
N CYS A 462 -12.24 -12.55 10.24
CA CYS A 462 -12.82 -13.90 10.19
C CYS A 462 -14.23 -13.88 9.59
N GLN A 463 -15.06 -12.92 9.97
CA GLN A 463 -16.39 -12.73 9.38
C GLN A 463 -16.30 -12.41 7.88
N MET A 464 -15.39 -11.54 7.46
CA MET A 464 -15.18 -11.23 6.04
C MET A 464 -14.78 -12.48 5.24
N ILE A 465 -13.92 -13.36 5.79
CA ILE A 465 -13.57 -14.65 5.18
C ILE A 465 -14.83 -15.50 4.96
N LEU A 466 -15.67 -15.64 5.98
CA LEU A 466 -16.93 -16.39 5.90
C LEU A 466 -17.90 -15.77 4.88
N GLU A 467 -17.97 -14.44 4.81
CA GLU A 467 -18.82 -13.74 3.85
C GLU A 467 -18.32 -13.92 2.41
N THR A 468 -17.00 -14.02 2.15
CA THR A 468 -16.51 -14.33 0.79
C THR A 468 -16.94 -15.71 0.33
N ALA A 469 -16.93 -16.72 1.23
CA ALA A 469 -17.46 -18.04 0.91
C ALA A 469 -18.97 -18.00 0.61
N ARG A 470 -19.70 -17.18 1.36
CA ARG A 470 -21.15 -17.03 1.20
C ARG A 470 -21.54 -16.33 -0.09
N TYR A 471 -20.79 -15.28 -0.51
CA TYR A 471 -21.12 -14.46 -1.68
C TYR A 471 -20.60 -15.05 -2.99
N ASP A 472 -19.41 -15.67 -2.98
CA ASP A 472 -18.70 -16.12 -4.20
C ASP A 472 -18.35 -17.62 -4.17
N SER A 473 -18.83 -18.38 -3.21
CA SER A 473 -18.50 -19.80 -3.03
C SER A 473 -16.97 -20.06 -3.00
N LEU A 474 -16.20 -19.07 -2.53
CA LEU A 474 -14.74 -19.18 -2.42
C LEU A 474 -14.39 -20.30 -1.43
N ASP A 475 -13.44 -21.17 -1.81
CA ASP A 475 -12.87 -22.12 -0.86
C ASP A 475 -12.02 -21.38 0.19
N ILE A 476 -12.50 -21.39 1.42
CA ILE A 476 -11.87 -20.76 2.58
C ILE A 476 -11.19 -21.75 3.52
N SER A 477 -11.07 -23.02 3.13
CA SER A 477 -10.49 -24.08 3.98
C SER A 477 -9.09 -23.74 4.50
N CYS A 478 -8.28 -23.02 3.72
CA CYS A 478 -6.96 -22.57 4.14
C CYS A 478 -7.00 -21.54 5.30
N TYR A 479 -8.12 -20.83 5.49
CA TYR A 479 -8.30 -19.83 6.56
C TYR A 479 -8.98 -20.39 7.81
N THR A 480 -9.49 -21.62 7.77
CA THR A 480 -10.14 -22.26 8.94
C THR A 480 -9.24 -22.24 10.18
N PRO A 481 -7.91 -22.55 10.10
CA PRO A 481 -7.04 -22.48 11.27
C PRO A 481 -6.97 -21.09 11.91
N LEU A 482 -7.02 -20.01 11.13
CA LEU A 482 -7.05 -18.64 11.65
C LEU A 482 -8.34 -18.39 12.44
N ILE A 483 -9.49 -18.78 11.87
CA ILE A 483 -10.81 -18.59 12.50
C ILE A 483 -10.90 -19.40 13.81
N GLU A 484 -10.55 -20.68 13.77
CA GLU A 484 -10.61 -21.57 14.94
C GLU A 484 -9.66 -21.11 16.05
N SER A 485 -8.40 -20.76 15.71
CA SER A 485 -7.44 -20.32 16.71
C SER A 485 -7.80 -18.97 17.32
N SER A 486 -8.37 -18.05 16.54
CA SER A 486 -8.88 -16.77 17.07
C SER A 486 -10.04 -17.01 18.05
N LEU A 487 -11.01 -17.85 17.71
CA LEU A 487 -12.12 -18.20 18.61
C LEU A 487 -11.63 -18.93 19.86
N SER A 488 -10.68 -19.86 19.72
CA SER A 488 -10.08 -20.59 20.85
C SER A 488 -9.42 -19.66 21.86
N PHE A 489 -8.77 -18.58 21.37
CA PHE A 489 -8.22 -17.57 22.27
C PHE A 489 -9.30 -16.95 23.17
N PHE A 490 -10.42 -16.51 22.62
CA PHE A 490 -11.50 -15.91 23.42
C PHE A 490 -12.09 -16.91 24.41
N ASP A 491 -12.35 -18.15 23.99
CA ASP A 491 -12.91 -19.17 24.86
C ASP A 491 -11.97 -19.48 26.05
N GLU A 492 -10.71 -19.83 25.77
CA GLU A 492 -9.76 -20.21 26.82
C GLU A 492 -9.35 -19.03 27.70
N HIS A 493 -9.07 -17.87 27.10
CA HIS A 493 -8.60 -16.70 27.84
C HIS A 493 -9.66 -16.18 28.82
N TYR A 494 -10.89 -16.01 28.37
CA TYR A 494 -11.94 -15.46 29.24
C TYR A 494 -12.43 -16.46 30.27
N ARG A 495 -12.35 -17.78 30.03
CA ARG A 495 -12.51 -18.81 31.07
C ARG A 495 -11.41 -18.70 32.12
N GLN A 496 -10.17 -18.58 31.71
CA GLN A 496 -9.03 -18.39 32.63
C GLN A 496 -9.21 -17.13 33.48
N LEU A 497 -9.56 -15.99 32.86
CA LEU A 497 -9.81 -14.74 33.58
C LEU A 497 -10.98 -14.83 34.55
N ALA A 498 -12.05 -15.52 34.20
CA ALA A 498 -13.20 -15.75 35.08
C ALA A 498 -12.80 -16.60 36.31
N LEU A 499 -12.06 -17.69 36.08
CA LEU A 499 -11.53 -18.56 37.14
C LEU A 499 -10.62 -17.80 38.09
N GLN A 500 -9.67 -16.99 37.58
CA GLN A 500 -8.78 -16.18 38.42
C GLN A 500 -9.52 -15.17 39.29
N ARG A 501 -10.68 -14.70 38.86
CA ARG A 501 -11.56 -13.81 39.63
C ARG A 501 -12.53 -14.53 40.54
N GLY A 502 -12.56 -15.88 40.56
CA GLY A 502 -13.54 -16.67 41.30
C GLY A 502 -14.98 -16.43 40.79
N ARG A 503 -15.14 -16.20 39.48
CA ARG A 503 -16.45 -15.96 38.83
C ARG A 503 -16.80 -17.08 37.86
N LYS A 504 -18.06 -17.14 37.47
CA LYS A 504 -18.50 -18.02 36.38
C LYS A 504 -18.04 -17.48 35.05
N ASP A 505 -17.66 -18.36 34.16
CA ASP A 505 -17.27 -18.08 32.79
C ASP A 505 -18.48 -17.87 31.86
N LEU A 506 -19.63 -18.44 32.21
CA LEU A 506 -20.88 -18.29 31.48
C LEU A 506 -21.89 -17.45 32.25
N ASP A 507 -22.66 -16.65 31.54
CA ASP A 507 -23.80 -15.92 32.10
C ASP A 507 -25.02 -16.82 32.35
N GLY A 508 -26.15 -16.24 32.81
CA GLY A 508 -27.38 -16.96 33.07
C GLY A 508 -28.06 -17.54 31.82
N SER A 509 -27.64 -17.15 30.61
CA SER A 509 -28.11 -17.67 29.32
C SER A 509 -27.14 -18.67 28.68
N GLY A 510 -26.03 -18.98 29.35
CA GLY A 510 -25.02 -19.94 28.88
C GLY A 510 -24.02 -19.31 27.88
N LYS A 511 -23.92 -17.99 27.80
CA LYS A 511 -22.96 -17.30 26.95
C LYS A 511 -21.68 -16.98 27.70
N LEU A 512 -20.55 -17.02 26.97
CA LEU A 512 -19.23 -16.63 27.49
C LEU A 512 -19.24 -15.17 27.95
N VAL A 513 -18.70 -14.91 29.14
CA VAL A 513 -18.58 -13.55 29.68
C VAL A 513 -17.25 -12.94 29.27
N ILE A 514 -17.29 -11.99 28.35
CA ILE A 514 -16.12 -11.22 27.89
C ILE A 514 -15.86 -10.09 28.89
N TYR A 515 -15.04 -10.36 29.93
CA TYR A 515 -14.69 -9.35 30.94
C TYR A 515 -13.32 -9.63 31.58
N PRO A 516 -12.42 -8.58 31.70
CA PRO A 516 -12.59 -7.26 31.10
C PRO A 516 -12.50 -7.33 29.58
N GLY A 517 -13.18 -6.42 28.90
CA GLY A 517 -13.18 -6.31 27.45
C GLY A 517 -13.06 -4.87 26.99
N SER A 518 -12.69 -4.67 25.76
CA SER A 518 -12.72 -3.40 25.07
C SER A 518 -13.17 -3.63 23.64
N ALA A 519 -13.78 -2.64 23.04
CA ALA A 519 -14.10 -2.60 21.62
C ALA A 519 -13.63 -1.27 21.05
N CYS A 520 -13.54 -1.15 19.76
CA CYS A 520 -13.00 -0.01 19.01
C CYS A 520 -12.95 1.32 19.77
N GLU A 521 -11.77 1.67 20.31
CA GLU A 521 -11.47 2.91 21.02
C GLU A 521 -12.48 3.34 22.10
N THR A 522 -13.06 2.38 22.84
CA THR A 522 -14.07 2.68 23.87
C THR A 522 -13.52 2.66 25.30
N TYR A 523 -12.21 2.78 25.47
CA TYR A 523 -11.48 2.52 26.71
C TYR A 523 -11.55 1.06 27.17
N LYS A 524 -10.65 0.70 28.06
CA LYS A 524 -10.80 -0.58 28.76
C LYS A 524 -12.11 -0.61 29.50
N MET A 525 -12.91 -1.58 29.17
CA MET A 525 -14.22 -1.72 29.73
C MET A 525 -14.18 -2.62 30.95
N ALA A 526 -13.29 -2.31 31.90
CA ALA A 526 -13.32 -2.94 33.24
C ALA A 526 -14.66 -2.75 33.94
N TYR A 527 -15.44 -1.78 33.49
CA TYR A 527 -16.72 -1.39 34.11
C TYR A 527 -17.95 -1.75 33.26
N ASN A 528 -17.76 -2.02 32.00
CA ASN A 528 -18.86 -2.32 31.09
C ASN A 528 -18.43 -3.39 30.10
N PRO A 529 -18.54 -4.66 30.49
CA PRO A 529 -18.35 -5.75 29.55
C PRO A 529 -19.41 -5.63 28.47
N SER A 530 -19.00 -5.51 27.25
CA SER A 530 -19.91 -5.46 26.10
C SER A 530 -20.50 -6.82 25.81
#